data_70747e14ac70e2a6968f6c03a2ea7545
#
_entry.id   70747e14ac70e2a6968f6c03a2ea7545
#
_cell.length_a   1.000
_cell.length_b   1.000
_cell.length_c   1.000
_cell.angle_alpha   90.00
_cell.angle_beta   90.00
_cell.angle_gamma   90.00
#
_symmetry.space_group_name_H-M   'P 1'
#
loop_
_entity.id
_entity.type
_entity.pdbx_description
1 polymer ?
#
loop_
_entity_poly.entity_id
_entity_poly.type
_entity_poly.pdbx_seq_one_letter_code
_entity_poly.pdbx_strand_id
1 'polypeptide(L)'
;MADMPFMSYATENLAYDNAMRLMQAGANSVKVEGGEWILKTTELLSQRGIPVCAHLGLTPQSINRLGGYYVQGRDLEDKNRILSEAKQLENAGAEIILLECVPASLAEEISSSLKIPTIGIGAGSATDGQIMVCYDAIGAYSWDDQPEPKFVKNFMNESNSIYEAFEIYVS
;
A
#
# COMPACT_ATOMS: atom_id res chain seq x y z
N MET A 1 -1.56 4.83 -10.91
CA MET A 1 -1.44 5.39 -9.54
C MET A 1 -0.05 5.95 -9.36
N ALA A 2 0.08 7.12 -8.73
CA ALA A 2 1.38 7.73 -8.41
C ALA A 2 1.57 7.78 -6.89
N ASP A 3 2.73 7.35 -6.44
CA ASP A 3 3.11 7.41 -5.03
C ASP A 3 3.48 8.85 -4.64
N MET A 4 2.90 9.37 -3.57
CA MET A 4 3.31 10.66 -3.05
C MET A 4 4.60 10.49 -2.23
N PRO A 5 5.68 11.19 -2.59
CA PRO A 5 6.97 11.04 -1.90
C PRO A 5 6.90 11.37 -0.42
N PHE A 6 7.83 10.80 0.35
CA PHE A 6 7.97 11.07 1.78
C PHE A 6 7.90 12.58 2.07
N MET A 7 7.07 12.96 3.05
CA MET A 7 6.83 14.35 3.48
C MET A 7 6.19 15.28 2.44
N SER A 8 5.86 14.81 1.23
CA SER A 8 5.17 15.64 0.23
C SER A 8 3.69 15.90 0.56
N TYR A 9 3.19 15.32 1.63
CA TYR A 9 1.81 15.43 2.14
C TYR A 9 1.74 15.67 3.66
N ALA A 10 2.79 16.31 4.21
CA ALA A 10 2.89 16.60 5.64
C ALA A 10 1.83 17.60 6.15
N THR A 11 1.28 18.41 5.26
CA THR A 11 0.14 19.31 5.52
C THR A 11 -0.87 19.18 4.39
N GLU A 12 -2.13 19.51 4.66
CA GLU A 12 -3.23 19.43 3.68
C GLU A 12 -2.94 20.24 2.41
N ASN A 13 -2.42 21.48 2.56
CA ASN A 13 -2.06 22.33 1.41
C ASN A 13 -0.93 21.73 0.57
N LEU A 14 0.11 21.24 1.23
CA LEU A 14 1.25 20.62 0.57
C LEU A 14 0.83 19.34 -0.15
N ALA A 15 -0.04 18.55 0.47
CA ALA A 15 -0.62 17.35 -0.11
C ALA A 15 -1.41 17.66 -1.38
N TYR A 16 -2.27 18.67 -1.33
CA TYR A 16 -3.04 19.11 -2.48
C TYR A 16 -2.18 19.57 -3.64
N ASP A 17 -1.19 20.45 -3.38
CA ASP A 17 -0.30 20.98 -4.41
C ASP A 17 0.51 19.86 -5.09
N ASN A 18 1.03 18.92 -4.31
CA ASN A 18 1.82 17.81 -4.87
C ASN A 18 0.94 16.78 -5.57
N ALA A 19 -0.24 16.43 -5.04
CA ALA A 19 -1.19 15.55 -5.69
C ALA A 19 -1.67 16.13 -7.02
N MET A 20 -2.00 17.43 -7.05
CA MET A 20 -2.38 18.15 -8.27
C MET A 20 -1.28 18.02 -9.36
N ARG A 21 -0.01 18.22 -9.00
CA ARG A 21 1.11 18.08 -9.94
C ARG A 21 1.24 16.66 -10.50
N LEU A 22 1.03 15.64 -9.66
CA LEU A 22 1.03 14.23 -10.10
C LEU A 22 -0.12 13.95 -11.07
N MET A 23 -1.32 14.43 -10.76
CA MET A 23 -2.48 14.29 -11.63
C MET A 23 -2.28 15.00 -12.97
N GLN A 24 -1.73 16.23 -12.96
CA GLN A 24 -1.39 16.98 -14.19
C GLN A 24 -0.29 16.30 -15.02
N ALA A 25 0.61 15.54 -14.38
CA ALA A 25 1.62 14.73 -15.07
C ALA A 25 1.06 13.41 -15.66
N GLY A 26 -0.24 13.12 -15.48
CA GLY A 26 -0.93 11.97 -16.06
C GLY A 26 -1.24 10.84 -15.10
N ALA A 27 -1.07 11.02 -13.80
CA ALA A 27 -1.57 10.05 -12.82
C ALA A 27 -3.12 10.02 -12.83
N ASN A 28 -3.70 8.85 -12.54
CA ASN A 28 -5.15 8.69 -12.40
C ASN A 28 -5.58 8.65 -10.93
N SER A 29 -4.64 8.42 -10.02
CA SER A 29 -4.83 8.39 -8.58
C SER A 29 -3.50 8.62 -7.88
N VAL A 30 -3.54 8.97 -6.59
CA VAL A 30 -2.35 9.09 -5.74
C VAL A 30 -2.38 8.08 -4.61
N LYS A 31 -1.18 7.61 -4.16
CA LYS A 31 -1.04 6.78 -2.96
C LYS A 31 -0.41 7.61 -1.84
N VAL A 32 -0.96 7.47 -0.64
CA VAL A 32 -0.46 8.09 0.59
C VAL A 32 -0.33 7.04 1.69
N GLU A 33 0.71 7.14 2.49
CA GLU A 33 0.99 6.22 3.60
C GLU A 33 0.60 6.83 4.93
N GLY A 34 -0.18 6.09 5.72
CA GLY A 34 -0.55 6.48 7.07
C GLY A 34 -1.98 6.09 7.43
N GLY A 35 -2.31 6.21 8.71
CA GLY A 35 -3.64 5.98 9.26
C GLY A 35 -4.36 7.29 9.60
N GLU A 36 -4.65 7.48 10.89
CA GLU A 36 -5.43 8.63 11.38
C GLU A 36 -4.92 9.99 10.90
N TRP A 37 -3.62 10.20 10.83
CA TRP A 37 -3.03 11.49 10.49
C TRP A 37 -3.23 11.93 9.04
N ILE A 38 -3.56 10.99 8.12
CA ILE A 38 -3.86 11.31 6.70
C ILE A 38 -5.36 11.46 6.42
N LEU A 39 -6.25 11.29 7.40
CA LEU A 39 -7.71 11.35 7.18
C LEU A 39 -8.15 12.65 6.54
N LYS A 40 -7.70 13.79 7.08
CA LYS A 40 -8.04 15.11 6.52
C LYS A 40 -7.45 15.32 5.12
N THR A 41 -6.24 14.83 4.88
CA THR A 41 -5.61 14.84 3.56
C THR A 41 -6.44 14.03 2.56
N THR A 42 -6.85 12.82 2.93
CA THR A 42 -7.69 11.95 2.11
C THR A 42 -9.03 12.62 1.78
N GLU A 43 -9.71 13.17 2.78
CA GLU A 43 -10.97 13.89 2.61
C GLU A 43 -10.82 15.10 1.66
N LEU A 44 -9.78 15.92 1.85
CA LEU A 44 -9.52 17.08 1.00
C LEU A 44 -9.29 16.67 -0.46
N LEU A 45 -8.44 15.67 -0.70
CA LEU A 45 -8.11 15.21 -2.04
C LEU A 45 -9.34 14.61 -2.74
N SER A 46 -10.08 13.74 -2.04
CA SER A 46 -11.30 13.12 -2.55
C SER A 46 -12.37 14.17 -2.92
N GLN A 47 -12.62 15.17 -2.06
CA GLN A 47 -13.56 16.27 -2.34
C GLN A 47 -13.15 17.12 -3.55
N ARG A 48 -11.90 17.09 -3.95
CA ARG A 48 -11.37 17.79 -5.14
C ARG A 48 -11.28 16.90 -6.38
N GLY A 49 -11.81 15.66 -6.29
CA GLY A 49 -11.84 14.72 -7.42
C GLY A 49 -10.51 14.03 -7.68
N ILE A 50 -9.63 13.97 -6.68
CA ILE A 50 -8.36 13.22 -6.76
C ILE A 50 -8.57 11.86 -6.06
N PRO A 51 -8.61 10.74 -6.80
CA PRO A 51 -8.73 9.41 -6.21
C PRO A 51 -7.53 9.06 -5.32
N VAL A 52 -7.80 8.54 -4.12
CA VAL A 52 -6.78 8.24 -3.12
C VAL A 52 -6.73 6.75 -2.83
N CYS A 53 -5.53 6.18 -2.92
CA CYS A 53 -5.18 4.91 -2.32
C CYS A 53 -4.50 5.18 -0.97
N ALA A 54 -5.10 4.73 0.12
CA ALA A 54 -4.49 4.84 1.45
C ALA A 54 -3.76 3.55 1.81
N HIS A 55 -2.51 3.69 2.28
CA HIS A 55 -1.62 2.56 2.56
C HIS A 55 -1.45 2.38 4.06
N LEU A 56 -1.86 1.21 4.55
CA LEU A 56 -1.82 0.78 5.95
C LEU A 56 -0.95 -0.47 6.16
N GLY A 57 -0.65 -0.76 7.39
CA GLY A 57 0.25 -1.83 7.81
C GLY A 57 1.68 -1.35 7.87
N LEU A 58 2.61 -2.07 7.27
CA LEU A 58 3.96 -1.58 7.07
C LEU A 58 3.92 -0.45 6.05
N THR A 59 4.41 0.70 6.45
CA THR A 59 4.55 1.88 5.59
C THR A 59 6.04 2.17 5.38
N PRO A 60 6.61 1.87 4.20
CA PRO A 60 8.04 2.03 3.95
C PRO A 60 8.58 3.43 4.23
N GLN A 61 7.77 4.47 4.00
CA GLN A 61 8.15 5.85 4.32
C GLN A 61 8.31 6.09 5.83
N SER A 62 7.71 5.26 6.67
CA SER A 62 7.82 5.31 8.13
C SER A 62 8.82 4.31 8.71
N ILE A 63 9.66 3.68 7.89
CA ILE A 63 10.53 2.57 8.29
C ILE A 63 11.44 2.89 9.46
N ASN A 64 11.97 4.13 9.52
CA ASN A 64 12.81 4.59 10.61
C ASN A 64 12.07 4.65 11.95
N ARG A 65 10.76 4.98 11.93
CA ARG A 65 9.90 4.99 13.12
C ARG A 65 9.49 3.58 13.52
N LEU A 66 9.23 2.71 12.54
CA LEU A 66 8.84 1.31 12.76
C LEU A 66 10.03 0.45 13.21
N GLY A 67 11.27 0.91 12.98
CA GLY A 67 12.49 0.22 13.37
C GLY A 67 12.87 -0.95 12.46
N GLY A 68 12.21 -1.14 11.34
CA GLY A 68 12.48 -2.20 10.35
C GLY A 68 11.23 -2.73 9.66
N TYR A 69 11.44 -3.71 8.78
CA TYR A 69 10.38 -4.37 8.00
C TYR A 69 9.69 -5.46 8.83
N TYR A 70 8.81 -5.06 9.74
CA TYR A 70 8.07 -5.97 10.63
C TYR A 70 6.60 -6.04 10.26
N VAL A 71 5.99 -7.22 10.44
CA VAL A 71 4.55 -7.42 10.28
C VAL A 71 3.80 -6.58 11.33
N GLN A 72 2.89 -5.74 10.88
CA GLN A 72 2.04 -4.85 11.68
C GLN A 72 0.71 -5.54 12.00
N GLY A 73 0.04 -5.15 13.08
CA GLY A 73 -1.27 -5.71 13.45
C GLY A 73 -1.20 -7.11 14.10
N ARG A 74 -0.07 -7.47 14.72
CA ARG A 74 0.07 -8.79 15.40
C ARG A 74 -0.63 -8.85 16.74
N ASP A 75 -0.55 -7.79 17.52
CA ASP A 75 -1.25 -7.70 18.78
C ASP A 75 -2.65 -7.11 18.60
N LEU A 76 -3.50 -7.28 19.61
CA LEU A 76 -4.91 -6.90 19.52
C LEU A 76 -5.11 -5.38 19.40
N GLU A 77 -4.25 -4.59 20.03
CA GLU A 77 -4.34 -3.13 20.01
C GLU A 77 -4.01 -2.61 18.60
N ASP A 78 -2.89 -3.04 18.04
CA ASP A 78 -2.46 -2.65 16.70
C ASP A 78 -3.41 -3.17 15.61
N LYS A 79 -3.91 -4.41 15.76
CA LYS A 79 -4.96 -4.98 14.90
C LYS A 79 -6.20 -4.07 14.87
N ASN A 80 -6.74 -3.72 16.04
CA ASN A 80 -7.94 -2.89 16.15
C ASN A 80 -7.72 -1.48 15.60
N ARG A 81 -6.52 -0.93 15.81
CA ARG A 81 -6.12 0.36 15.25
C ARG A 81 -6.17 0.32 13.72
N ILE A 82 -5.49 -0.64 13.07
CA ILE A 82 -5.44 -0.75 11.60
C ILE A 82 -6.84 -0.97 11.03
N LEU A 83 -7.66 -1.83 11.63
CA LEU A 83 -9.04 -2.06 11.21
C LEU A 83 -9.91 -0.79 11.32
N SER A 84 -9.76 -0.04 12.41
CA SER A 84 -10.46 1.24 12.60
C SER A 84 -10.00 2.29 11.58
N GLU A 85 -8.69 2.43 11.37
CA GLU A 85 -8.12 3.35 10.40
C GLU A 85 -8.58 3.06 8.97
N ALA A 86 -8.67 1.79 8.57
CA ALA A 86 -9.17 1.40 7.26
C ALA A 86 -10.61 1.89 7.03
N LYS A 87 -11.49 1.71 8.01
CA LYS A 87 -12.88 2.19 7.96
C LYS A 87 -12.98 3.73 7.94
N GLN A 88 -12.14 4.39 8.71
CA GLN A 88 -12.11 5.86 8.75
C GLN A 88 -11.61 6.43 7.41
N LEU A 89 -10.61 5.80 6.79
CA LEU A 89 -10.09 6.20 5.49
C LEU A 89 -11.12 5.99 4.36
N GLU A 90 -11.86 4.88 4.37
CA GLU A 90 -13.01 4.69 3.47
C GLU A 90 -14.03 5.82 3.64
N ASN A 91 -14.40 6.13 4.88
CA ASN A 91 -15.35 7.22 5.17
C ASN A 91 -14.81 8.60 4.77
N ALA A 92 -13.50 8.81 4.82
CA ALA A 92 -12.83 10.02 4.34
C ALA A 92 -12.74 10.11 2.81
N GLY A 93 -13.18 9.06 2.09
CA GLY A 93 -13.24 9.04 0.63
C GLY A 93 -12.04 8.40 -0.05
N ALA A 94 -11.26 7.57 0.66
CA ALA A 94 -10.32 6.67 -0.01
C ALA A 94 -11.08 5.73 -0.95
N GLU A 95 -10.53 5.46 -2.13
CA GLU A 95 -11.11 4.56 -3.12
C GLU A 95 -10.45 3.17 -3.13
N ILE A 96 -9.27 3.05 -2.52
CA ILE A 96 -8.53 1.80 -2.38
C ILE A 96 -7.81 1.82 -1.03
N ILE A 97 -7.78 0.67 -0.35
CA ILE A 97 -6.88 0.43 0.78
C ILE A 97 -5.79 -0.54 0.35
N LEU A 98 -4.54 -0.14 0.49
CA LEU A 98 -3.39 -1.02 0.33
C LEU A 98 -2.95 -1.50 1.72
N LEU A 99 -2.75 -2.82 1.84
CA LEU A 99 -2.33 -3.47 3.08
C LEU A 99 -0.98 -4.13 2.86
N GLU A 100 0.05 -3.67 3.58
CA GLU A 100 1.39 -4.25 3.49
C GLU A 100 1.80 -4.91 4.80
N CYS A 101 2.32 -6.14 4.69
CA CYS A 101 2.90 -6.90 5.81
C CYS A 101 1.99 -6.89 7.05
N VAL A 102 0.74 -7.32 6.89
CA VAL A 102 -0.22 -7.56 7.98
C VAL A 102 -0.59 -9.05 8.04
N PRO A 103 -1.06 -9.59 9.19
CA PRO A 103 -1.58 -10.95 9.24
C PRO A 103 -2.72 -11.17 8.24
N ALA A 104 -2.73 -12.33 7.56
CA ALA A 104 -3.75 -12.67 6.56
C ALA A 104 -5.18 -12.58 7.13
N SER A 105 -5.38 -12.98 8.39
CA SER A 105 -6.69 -12.87 9.06
C SER A 105 -7.14 -11.42 9.29
N LEU A 106 -6.19 -10.48 9.50
CA LEU A 106 -6.51 -9.06 9.60
C LEU A 106 -6.87 -8.50 8.23
N ALA A 107 -6.12 -8.85 7.18
CA ALA A 107 -6.43 -8.45 5.81
C ALA A 107 -7.82 -8.94 5.36
N GLU A 108 -8.17 -10.20 5.66
CA GLU A 108 -9.49 -10.78 5.40
C GLU A 108 -10.61 -10.02 6.13
N GLU A 109 -10.41 -9.71 7.41
CA GLU A 109 -11.39 -8.94 8.21
C GLU A 109 -11.57 -7.51 7.67
N ILE A 110 -10.50 -6.84 7.27
CA ILE A 110 -10.54 -5.51 6.64
C ILE A 110 -11.28 -5.59 5.31
N SER A 111 -10.86 -6.47 4.40
CA SER A 111 -11.48 -6.62 3.07
C SER A 111 -12.97 -6.91 3.16
N SER A 112 -13.38 -7.79 4.08
CA SER A 112 -14.80 -8.12 4.29
C SER A 112 -15.61 -6.98 4.91
N SER A 113 -14.97 -6.02 5.58
CA SER A 113 -15.65 -4.93 6.30
C SER A 113 -15.77 -3.64 5.48
N LEU A 114 -15.03 -3.51 4.39
CA LEU A 114 -15.03 -2.35 3.51
C LEU A 114 -15.90 -2.57 2.27
N LYS A 115 -16.31 -1.47 1.64
CA LYS A 115 -17.01 -1.47 0.34
C LYS A 115 -16.08 -1.17 -0.82
N ILE A 116 -14.93 -0.56 -0.53
CA ILE A 116 -13.89 -0.25 -1.51
C ILE A 116 -12.91 -1.41 -1.61
N PRO A 117 -12.24 -1.60 -2.78
CA PRO A 117 -11.30 -2.68 -2.97
C PRO A 117 -10.07 -2.55 -2.08
N THR A 118 -9.53 -3.71 -1.69
CA THR A 118 -8.27 -3.84 -0.98
C THR A 118 -7.20 -4.46 -1.87
N ILE A 119 -5.96 -3.98 -1.74
CA ILE A 119 -4.79 -4.53 -2.42
C ILE A 119 -3.79 -4.99 -1.36
N GLY A 120 -3.26 -6.21 -1.48
CA GLY A 120 -2.32 -6.79 -0.54
C GLY A 120 -0.92 -6.94 -1.09
N ILE A 121 0.08 -6.71 -0.22
CA ILE A 121 1.45 -7.13 -0.40
C ILE A 121 1.96 -7.73 0.91
N GLY A 122 2.28 -9.02 0.93
CA GLY A 122 2.61 -9.72 2.17
C GLY A 122 1.47 -9.74 3.20
N ALA A 123 0.21 -9.70 2.73
CA ALA A 123 -1.00 -9.62 3.55
C ALA A 123 -1.91 -10.87 3.41
N GLY A 124 -1.43 -11.93 2.77
CA GLY A 124 -2.24 -13.12 2.43
C GLY A 124 -3.07 -12.90 1.17
N SER A 125 -3.94 -13.87 0.84
CA SER A 125 -4.66 -13.95 -0.44
C SER A 125 -6.11 -13.45 -0.37
N ALA A 126 -6.56 -12.91 0.76
CA ALA A 126 -7.96 -12.53 0.98
C ALA A 126 -8.31 -11.10 0.54
N THR A 127 -7.35 -10.33 0.05
CA THR A 127 -7.58 -9.02 -0.54
C THR A 127 -8.07 -9.13 -1.98
N ASP A 128 -8.75 -8.10 -2.51
CA ASP A 128 -9.33 -8.08 -3.85
C ASP A 128 -8.27 -8.07 -4.96
N GLY A 129 -7.06 -7.57 -4.66
CA GLY A 129 -5.93 -7.56 -5.57
C GLY A 129 -4.61 -7.80 -4.84
N GLN A 130 -3.58 -8.18 -5.59
CA GLN A 130 -2.22 -8.43 -5.08
C GLN A 130 -1.23 -7.60 -5.87
N ILE A 131 -0.23 -7.06 -5.18
CA ILE A 131 0.93 -6.42 -5.82
C ILE A 131 2.23 -6.97 -5.26
N MET A 132 3.29 -6.75 -6.01
CA MET A 132 4.67 -7.04 -5.61
C MET A 132 5.59 -5.96 -6.17
N VAL A 133 6.69 -5.68 -5.48
CA VAL A 133 7.72 -4.78 -6.00
C VAL A 133 8.32 -5.42 -7.27
N CYS A 134 8.36 -4.67 -8.37
CA CYS A 134 8.78 -5.23 -9.65
C CYS A 134 10.23 -5.75 -9.64
N TYR A 135 11.12 -5.12 -8.87
CA TYR A 135 12.50 -5.59 -8.71
C TYR A 135 12.58 -6.93 -7.97
N ASP A 136 11.70 -7.18 -7.02
CA ASP A 136 11.57 -8.48 -6.34
C ASP A 136 11.02 -9.52 -7.31
N ALA A 137 9.96 -9.17 -8.07
CA ALA A 137 9.31 -10.07 -9.02
C ALA A 137 10.26 -10.58 -10.12
N ILE A 138 11.25 -9.78 -10.52
CA ILE A 138 12.25 -10.17 -11.53
C ILE A 138 13.62 -10.53 -10.92
N GLY A 139 13.73 -10.59 -9.61
CA GLY A 139 14.99 -10.94 -8.93
C GLY A 139 16.12 -9.93 -9.14
N ALA A 140 15.79 -8.66 -9.38
CA ALA A 140 16.78 -7.59 -9.58
C ALA A 140 17.23 -6.95 -8.26
N TYR A 141 16.59 -7.28 -7.15
CA TYR A 141 17.01 -6.87 -5.81
C TYR A 141 17.83 -7.98 -5.13
N SER A 142 18.93 -7.60 -4.48
CA SER A 142 19.74 -8.52 -3.67
C SER A 142 19.30 -8.44 -2.20
N TRP A 143 19.07 -9.61 -1.60
CA TRP A 143 18.73 -9.78 -0.19
C TRP A 143 19.92 -10.21 0.67
N ASP A 144 21.17 -10.03 0.17
CA ASP A 144 22.39 -10.55 0.80
C ASP A 144 22.60 -10.09 2.24
N ASP A 145 22.16 -8.87 2.56
CA ASP A 145 22.32 -8.25 3.88
C ASP A 145 21.10 -8.44 4.81
N GLN A 146 20.01 -9.05 4.34
CA GLN A 146 18.79 -9.26 5.12
C GLN A 146 17.97 -10.43 4.56
N PRO A 147 17.15 -11.10 5.41
CA PRO A 147 16.35 -12.23 4.94
C PRO A 147 15.30 -11.77 3.92
N GLU A 148 15.22 -12.50 2.80
CA GLU A 148 14.18 -12.30 1.81
C GLU A 148 12.78 -12.47 2.43
N PRO A 149 11.84 -11.57 2.19
CA PRO A 149 10.48 -11.71 2.68
C PRO A 149 9.80 -12.95 2.09
N LYS A 150 9.12 -13.71 2.92
CA LYS A 150 8.50 -15.01 2.52
C LYS A 150 7.44 -14.92 1.42
N PHE A 151 6.90 -13.75 1.18
CA PHE A 151 5.89 -13.51 0.13
C PHE A 151 6.52 -13.13 -1.22
N VAL A 152 7.82 -12.86 -1.26
CA VAL A 152 8.54 -12.56 -2.50
C VAL A 152 8.68 -13.83 -3.31
N LYS A 153 8.37 -13.75 -4.61
CA LYS A 153 8.62 -14.79 -5.60
C LYS A 153 9.36 -14.15 -6.78
N ASN A 154 10.52 -14.71 -7.09
CA ASN A 154 11.28 -14.35 -8.29
C ASN A 154 10.75 -15.15 -9.49
N PHE A 155 9.95 -14.50 -10.34
CA PHE A 155 9.34 -15.13 -11.52
C PHE A 155 10.34 -15.36 -12.66
N MET A 156 11.54 -14.73 -12.62
CA MET A 156 12.60 -15.04 -13.57
C MET A 156 13.12 -16.47 -13.42
N ASN A 157 12.94 -17.10 -12.27
CA ASN A 157 13.33 -18.51 -12.08
C ASN A 157 12.49 -19.50 -12.92
N GLU A 158 11.31 -19.08 -13.41
CA GLU A 158 10.37 -19.88 -14.17
C GLU A 158 10.21 -19.37 -15.61
N SER A 159 11.03 -18.39 -16.04
CA SER A 159 10.88 -17.70 -17.32
C SER A 159 12.22 -17.50 -18.03
N ASN A 160 12.17 -17.26 -19.35
CA ASN A 160 13.33 -16.98 -20.18
C ASN A 160 13.51 -15.48 -20.50
N SER A 161 12.56 -14.66 -20.11
CA SER A 161 12.58 -13.22 -20.34
C SER A 161 11.79 -12.47 -19.29
N ILE A 162 12.09 -11.18 -19.10
CA ILE A 162 11.32 -10.29 -18.21
C ILE A 162 9.84 -10.23 -18.64
N TYR A 163 9.58 -10.23 -19.93
CA TYR A 163 8.21 -10.23 -20.47
C TYR A 163 7.44 -11.49 -20.00
N GLU A 164 8.02 -12.69 -20.18
CA GLU A 164 7.43 -13.95 -19.74
C GLU A 164 7.27 -14.02 -18.21
N ALA A 165 8.23 -13.46 -17.44
CA ALA A 165 8.13 -13.37 -15.99
C ALA A 165 6.89 -12.58 -15.55
N PHE A 166 6.61 -11.45 -16.21
CA PHE A 166 5.41 -10.67 -15.92
C PHE A 166 4.12 -11.32 -16.43
N GLU A 167 4.14 -12.07 -17.54
CA GLU A 167 2.98 -12.89 -17.95
C GLU A 167 2.64 -13.95 -16.88
N ILE A 168 3.65 -14.62 -16.33
CA ILE A 168 3.45 -15.61 -15.24
C ILE A 168 2.97 -14.92 -13.96
N TYR A 169 3.48 -13.72 -13.65
CA TYR A 169 3.04 -12.96 -12.47
C TYR A 169 1.56 -12.57 -12.54
N VAL A 170 1.04 -12.26 -13.73
CA VAL A 170 -0.35 -11.79 -13.93
C VAL A 170 -1.33 -12.95 -14.10
N SER A 171 -0.87 -14.17 -14.46
CA SER A 171 -1.71 -15.36 -14.65
C SER A 171 -2.18 -15.99 -13.34
#